data_c49797f831f51fa2afce58b8d1c65795
#
_entry.id   c49797f831f51fa2afce58b8d1c65795
#
_cell.length_a   1.000
_cell.length_b   1.000
_cell.length_c   1.000
_cell.angle_alpha   90.00
_cell.angle_beta   90.00
_cell.angle_gamma   90.00
#
_symmetry.space_group_name_H-M   'P 1'
#
loop_
_entity.id
_entity.type
_entity.pdbx_description
1 polymer ?
#
loop_
_entity_poly.entity_id
_entity_poly.type
_entity_poly.pdbx_seq_one_letter_code
_entity_poly.pdbx_strand_id
1 'polypeptide(L)'
;MDQEHIRVKLQRAPDDLPENDQKFQEELGEFSRSLHSAGAHFSQSGMAFDSIDAHGYALAEYTIRQLAPVVIPAVTGAIGIWLQARYGRKVRIKIGPVEAEARTIDEIDKLLKRAADFQNGDSAKSSDA
;
A
#
# COMPACT_ATOMS: atom_id res chain seq x y z
N MET A 1 4.61 -11.02 20.48
CA MET A 1 4.59 -11.67 19.19
C MET A 1 4.26 -10.68 18.10
N ASP A 2 5.10 -10.61 17.14
CA ASP A 2 4.95 -9.61 16.09
C ASP A 2 3.92 -10.04 15.06
N GLN A 3 3.02 -9.14 14.75
CA GLN A 3 2.13 -9.35 13.62
C GLN A 3 2.90 -9.07 12.34
N GLU A 4 2.54 -9.81 11.30
CA GLU A 4 3.12 -9.54 9.99
C GLU A 4 2.59 -8.21 9.47
N HIS A 5 3.50 -7.40 9.00
CA HIS A 5 3.10 -6.14 8.38
C HIS A 5 2.71 -6.39 6.92
N ILE A 6 1.72 -5.63 6.47
CA ILE A 6 1.30 -5.69 5.09
C ILE A 6 2.07 -4.65 4.32
N ARG A 7 2.75 -5.06 3.26
CA ARG A 7 3.48 -4.14 2.40
C ARG A 7 2.72 -3.91 1.13
N VAL A 8 2.52 -2.64 0.81
CA VAL A 8 1.82 -2.25 -0.41
C VAL A 8 2.80 -1.46 -1.26
N LYS A 9 3.10 -1.97 -2.43
CA LYS A 9 4.00 -1.30 -3.36
C LYS A 9 3.23 -0.90 -4.60
N LEU A 10 3.16 0.41 -4.83
CA LEU A 10 2.49 0.95 -6.00
C LEU A 10 3.51 0.94 -7.15
N GLN A 11 3.21 0.18 -8.19
CA GLN A 11 4.12 0.03 -9.31
C GLN A 11 3.71 0.92 -10.47
N ARG A 12 4.64 1.75 -10.90
CA ARG A 12 4.38 2.68 -12.00
C ARG A 12 4.17 1.93 -13.30
N ALA A 13 3.38 2.55 -14.17
CA ALA A 13 3.23 2.05 -15.54
C ALA A 13 4.56 2.23 -16.28
N PRO A 14 4.78 1.48 -17.38
CA PRO A 14 6.02 1.62 -18.13
C PRO A 14 6.29 3.04 -18.62
N ASP A 15 5.23 3.80 -18.92
CA ASP A 15 5.35 5.17 -19.41
C ASP A 15 4.93 6.19 -18.37
N ASP A 16 4.98 5.81 -17.11
CA ASP A 16 4.55 6.68 -16.02
C ASP A 16 5.56 7.79 -15.76
N LEU A 17 5.14 8.73 -14.92
CA LEU A 17 6.02 9.79 -14.45
C LEU A 17 7.16 9.19 -13.62
N PRO A 18 8.34 9.82 -13.64
CA PRO A 18 9.39 9.38 -12.73
C PRO A 18 8.94 9.48 -11.28
N GLU A 19 9.46 8.61 -10.44
CA GLU A 19 9.02 8.57 -9.05
C GLU A 19 9.30 9.89 -8.33
N ASN A 20 10.40 10.56 -8.67
CA ASN A 20 10.73 11.83 -8.04
C ASN A 20 10.07 13.04 -8.69
N ASP A 21 9.21 12.82 -9.69
CA ASP A 21 8.49 13.90 -10.33
C ASP A 21 7.50 14.52 -9.34
N GLN A 22 7.38 15.85 -9.39
CA GLN A 22 6.53 16.55 -8.44
C GLN A 22 5.08 16.09 -8.51
N LYS A 23 4.59 15.88 -9.72
CA LYS A 23 3.20 15.45 -9.88
C LYS A 23 3.00 14.05 -9.31
N PHE A 24 3.97 13.17 -9.53
CA PHE A 24 3.89 11.83 -8.96
C PHE A 24 3.92 11.89 -7.44
N GLN A 25 4.77 12.74 -6.89
CA GLN A 25 4.84 12.91 -5.44
C GLN A 25 3.54 13.46 -4.88
N GLU A 26 2.86 14.34 -5.62
CA GLU A 26 1.56 14.84 -5.21
C GLU A 26 0.54 13.72 -5.17
N GLU A 27 0.58 12.81 -6.15
CA GLU A 27 -0.32 11.65 -6.14
C GLU A 27 -0.07 10.77 -4.95
N LEU A 28 1.20 10.53 -4.61
CA LEU A 28 1.52 9.75 -3.42
C LEU A 28 1.04 10.44 -2.15
N GLY A 29 1.15 11.76 -2.11
CA GLY A 29 0.65 12.51 -0.97
C GLY A 29 -0.85 12.38 -0.80
N GLU A 30 -1.58 12.38 -1.89
CA GLU A 30 -3.02 12.18 -1.84
C GLU A 30 -3.36 10.78 -1.37
N PHE A 31 -2.61 9.80 -1.84
CA PHE A 31 -2.81 8.42 -1.41
C PHE A 31 -2.54 8.29 0.09
N SER A 32 -1.46 8.89 0.57
CA SER A 32 -1.14 8.87 1.99
C SER A 32 -2.23 9.51 2.82
N ARG A 33 -2.76 10.64 2.37
CA ARG A 33 -3.85 11.30 3.07
C ARG A 33 -5.09 10.44 3.11
N SER A 34 -5.36 9.71 2.02
CA SER A 34 -6.51 8.82 1.99
C SER A 34 -6.35 7.69 3.00
N LEU A 35 -5.14 7.12 3.09
CA LEU A 35 -4.89 6.08 4.08
C LEU A 35 -5.05 6.62 5.49
N HIS A 36 -4.54 7.81 5.74
CA HIS A 36 -4.64 8.42 7.05
C HIS A 36 -6.10 8.68 7.40
N SER A 37 -6.86 9.22 6.46
CA SER A 37 -8.28 9.49 6.68
C SER A 37 -9.07 8.22 6.91
N ALA A 38 -8.65 7.12 6.32
CA ALA A 38 -9.31 5.83 6.50
C ALA A 38 -9.03 5.22 7.86
N GLY A 39 -8.05 5.75 8.58
CA GLY A 39 -7.68 5.20 9.87
C GLY A 39 -6.67 4.08 9.79
N ALA A 40 -6.00 3.92 8.66
CA ALA A 40 -4.98 2.90 8.53
C ALA A 40 -3.72 3.32 9.27
N HIS A 41 -3.14 2.38 10.00
CA HIS A 41 -1.87 2.63 10.69
C HIS A 41 -0.75 2.20 9.76
N PHE A 42 -0.08 3.16 9.17
CA PHE A 42 0.90 2.86 8.15
C PHE A 42 2.12 3.77 8.25
N SER A 43 3.18 3.37 7.56
CA SER A 43 4.33 4.22 7.33
C SER A 43 4.69 4.13 5.84
N GLN A 44 5.21 5.22 5.32
CA GLN A 44 5.62 5.30 3.93
C GLN A 44 7.14 5.27 3.86
N SER A 45 7.66 4.45 2.96
CA SER A 45 9.10 4.44 2.71
C SER A 45 9.51 5.69 1.96
N GLY A 46 10.63 6.20 2.26
CA GLY A 46 11.26 7.34 1.62
C GLY A 46 12.61 7.28 2.22
N MET A 47 13.58 7.86 1.82
CA MET A 47 13.81 9.03 1.05
C MET A 47 15.00 8.76 0.22
N ALA A 48 14.97 9.11 -1.01
CA ALA A 48 16.13 9.03 -1.87
C ALA A 48 16.77 10.39 -1.98
N PHE A 49 18.07 10.44 -1.81
CA PHE A 49 18.83 11.68 -1.95
C PHE A 49 19.89 11.46 -3.01
N ASP A 50 19.79 12.20 -4.10
CA ASP A 50 20.70 12.04 -5.23
C ASP A 50 21.81 13.06 -5.25
N SER A 51 21.70 14.11 -4.48
CA SER A 51 22.68 15.18 -4.53
C SER A 51 22.70 15.91 -3.22
N ILE A 52 23.66 16.80 -3.10
CA ILE A 52 23.82 17.60 -1.89
C ILE A 52 22.58 18.43 -1.63
N ASP A 53 21.99 18.95 -2.69
CA ASP A 53 20.81 19.80 -2.57
C ASP A 53 19.53 19.02 -2.62
N ALA A 54 19.59 17.71 -2.65
CA ALA A 54 18.41 16.91 -2.87
C ALA A 54 17.45 17.02 -1.70
N HIS A 55 16.23 17.29 -2.03
CA HIS A 55 15.13 17.08 -1.09
C HIS A 55 14.70 15.64 -1.29
N GLY A 56 14.72 14.88 -0.22
CA GLY A 56 14.30 13.50 -0.31
C GLY A 56 12.89 13.41 -0.88
N TYR A 57 12.58 12.29 -1.47
CA TYR A 57 11.26 12.06 -1.97
C TYR A 57 10.73 10.74 -1.44
N ALA A 58 9.41 10.64 -1.38
CA ALA A 58 8.75 9.45 -0.89
C ALA A 58 8.76 8.37 -1.96
N LEU A 59 9.02 7.15 -1.54
CA LEU A 59 8.91 6.00 -2.42
C LEU A 59 7.48 5.50 -2.39
N ALA A 60 7.08 4.85 -3.46
CA ALA A 60 5.71 4.35 -3.60
C ALA A 60 5.56 3.02 -2.87
N GLU A 61 6.03 2.98 -1.64
CA GLU A 61 6.00 1.77 -0.82
C GLU A 61 5.45 2.11 0.55
N TYR A 62 4.48 1.33 0.99
CA TYR A 62 3.77 1.56 2.22
C TYR A 62 3.78 0.30 3.06
N THR A 63 3.94 0.47 4.37
CA THR A 63 3.86 -0.64 5.31
C THR A 63 2.67 -0.38 6.21
N ILE A 64 1.68 -1.24 6.15
CA ILE A 64 0.49 -1.14 6.98
C ILE A 64 0.70 -2.07 8.18
N ARG A 65 0.79 -1.47 9.36
CA ARG A 65 1.09 -2.23 10.57
C ARG A 65 -0.10 -3.02 11.05
N GLN A 66 -1.29 -2.49 10.85
CA GLN A 66 -2.50 -3.17 11.26
C GLN A 66 -3.62 -2.75 10.32
N LEU A 67 -4.30 -3.74 9.76
CA LEU A 67 -5.40 -3.51 8.83
C LEU A 67 -6.68 -4.07 9.43
N ALA A 68 -7.46 -3.19 10.04
CA ALA A 68 -8.77 -3.58 10.55
C ALA A 68 -9.72 -3.83 9.38
N PRO A 69 -10.55 -4.88 9.44
CA PRO A 69 -11.45 -5.17 8.33
C PRO A 69 -12.35 -4.01 7.94
N VAL A 70 -12.75 -3.20 8.90
CA VAL A 70 -13.64 -2.06 8.61
C VAL A 70 -12.95 -1.01 7.74
N VAL A 71 -11.62 -0.99 7.71
CA VAL A 71 -10.84 -0.02 6.95
C VAL A 71 -10.61 -0.48 5.52
N ILE A 72 -10.78 -1.78 5.25
CA ILE A 72 -10.45 -2.34 3.93
C ILE A 72 -11.13 -1.62 2.77
N PRO A 73 -12.43 -1.33 2.81
CA PRO A 73 -13.05 -0.65 1.67
C PRO A 73 -12.41 0.69 1.34
N ALA A 74 -12.04 1.45 2.36
CA ALA A 74 -11.42 2.75 2.13
C ALA A 74 -10.02 2.62 1.56
N VAL A 75 -9.25 1.65 2.03
CA VAL A 75 -7.91 1.41 1.49
C VAL A 75 -8.02 0.90 0.05
N THR A 76 -8.95 0.00 -0.22
CA THR A 76 -9.20 -0.49 -1.57
C THR A 76 -9.54 0.66 -2.50
N GLY A 77 -10.39 1.58 -2.04
CA GLY A 77 -10.77 2.73 -2.84
C GLY A 77 -9.58 3.63 -3.15
N ALA A 78 -8.74 3.88 -2.16
CA ALA A 78 -7.56 4.72 -2.35
C ALA A 78 -6.62 4.10 -3.38
N ILE A 79 -6.38 2.80 -3.27
CA ILE A 79 -5.52 2.11 -4.24
C ILE A 79 -6.16 2.15 -5.63
N GLY A 80 -7.47 1.96 -5.68
CA GLY A 80 -8.19 1.98 -6.94
C GLY A 80 -8.08 3.31 -7.66
N ILE A 81 -8.19 4.41 -6.92
CA ILE A 81 -8.04 5.74 -7.51
C ILE A 81 -6.65 5.88 -8.12
N TRP A 82 -5.62 5.45 -7.40
CA TRP A 82 -4.27 5.54 -7.91
C TRP A 82 -4.07 4.68 -9.17
N LEU A 83 -4.63 3.46 -9.16
CA LEU A 83 -4.51 2.56 -10.29
C LEU A 83 -5.18 3.14 -11.54
N GLN A 84 -6.36 3.75 -11.35
CA GLN A 84 -7.14 4.24 -12.48
C GLN A 84 -6.62 5.56 -13.03
N ALA A 85 -5.75 6.22 -12.30
CA ALA A 85 -5.23 7.51 -12.73
C ALA A 85 -4.34 7.38 -13.97
N ARG A 86 -3.75 6.21 -14.20
CA ARG A 86 -2.91 6.01 -15.37
C ARG A 86 -2.91 4.52 -15.75
N TYR A 87 -3.13 4.28 -17.02
CA TYR A 87 -3.16 2.92 -17.53
C TYR A 87 -1.80 2.24 -17.35
N GLY A 88 -1.81 0.98 -16.98
CA GLY A 88 -0.60 0.20 -16.84
C GLY A 88 -0.04 0.11 -15.44
N ARG A 89 -0.63 0.85 -14.51
CA ARG A 89 -0.24 0.76 -13.10
C ARG A 89 -0.74 -0.52 -12.48
N LYS A 90 -0.01 -0.98 -11.48
CA LYS A 90 -0.42 -2.16 -10.72
C LYS A 90 0.07 -2.01 -9.30
N VAL A 91 -0.39 -2.88 -8.42
CA VAL A 91 0.01 -2.85 -7.04
C VAL A 91 0.47 -4.23 -6.63
N ARG A 92 1.49 -4.28 -5.78
CA ARG A 92 1.98 -5.53 -5.21
C ARG A 92 1.75 -5.51 -3.72
N ILE A 93 1.10 -6.55 -3.21
CA ILE A 93 0.77 -6.65 -1.79
C ILE A 93 1.48 -7.86 -1.24
N LYS A 94 2.21 -7.65 -0.15
CA LYS A 94 2.97 -8.71 0.49
C LYS A 94 2.61 -8.80 1.95
N ILE A 95 2.38 -10.01 2.42
CA ILE A 95 2.22 -10.29 3.83
C ILE A 95 2.94 -11.59 4.15
N GLY A 96 3.91 -11.50 5.09
CA GLY A 96 4.75 -12.64 5.38
C GLY A 96 5.45 -13.13 4.14
N PRO A 97 5.43 -14.43 3.87
CA PRO A 97 6.07 -14.98 2.67
C PRO A 97 5.19 -14.89 1.43
N VAL A 98 3.95 -14.43 1.57
CA VAL A 98 3.00 -14.39 0.47
C VAL A 98 3.04 -13.02 -0.20
N GLU A 99 3.19 -13.03 -1.53
CA GLU A 99 3.21 -11.79 -2.29
C GLU A 99 2.36 -11.99 -3.53
N ALA A 100 1.52 -11.01 -3.84
CA ALA A 100 0.64 -11.08 -4.99
C ALA A 100 0.51 -9.72 -5.64
N GLU A 101 0.24 -9.73 -6.92
CA GLU A 101 0.08 -8.52 -7.72
C GLU A 101 -1.38 -8.35 -8.09
N ALA A 102 -1.84 -7.10 -8.12
CA ALA A 102 -3.22 -6.80 -8.46
C ALA A 102 -3.29 -5.62 -9.40
N ARG A 103 -4.26 -5.64 -10.30
CA ARG A 103 -4.47 -4.56 -11.27
C ARG A 103 -5.88 -4.01 -11.23
N THR A 104 -6.77 -4.66 -10.52
CA THR A 104 -8.17 -4.24 -10.44
C THR A 104 -8.58 -4.05 -9.00
N ILE A 105 -9.63 -3.25 -8.81
CA ILE A 105 -10.16 -3.01 -7.47
C ILE A 105 -10.62 -4.32 -6.84
N ASP A 106 -11.23 -5.18 -7.63
CA ASP A 106 -11.72 -6.45 -7.13
C ASP A 106 -10.58 -7.32 -6.59
N GLU A 107 -9.49 -7.39 -7.35
CA GLU A 107 -8.33 -8.15 -6.91
C GLU A 107 -7.72 -7.57 -5.64
N ILE A 108 -7.67 -6.24 -5.56
CA ILE A 108 -7.13 -5.58 -4.39
C ILE A 108 -7.96 -5.88 -3.17
N ASP A 109 -9.28 -5.78 -3.30
CA ASP A 109 -10.18 -6.06 -2.20
C ASP A 109 -9.97 -7.46 -1.65
N LYS A 110 -9.87 -8.43 -2.56
CA LYS A 110 -9.64 -9.81 -2.16
C LYS A 110 -8.30 -10.00 -1.46
N LEU A 111 -7.25 -9.37 -1.98
CA LEU A 111 -5.94 -9.50 -1.39
C LEU A 111 -5.88 -8.84 -0.01
N LEU A 112 -6.50 -7.69 0.14
CA LEU A 112 -6.49 -7.00 1.43
C LEU A 112 -7.29 -7.77 2.46
N LYS A 113 -8.41 -8.36 2.07
CA LYS A 113 -9.18 -9.19 2.98
C LYS A 113 -8.37 -10.40 3.41
N ARG A 114 -7.68 -11.02 2.47
CA ARG A 114 -6.84 -12.17 2.80
C ARG A 114 -5.68 -11.76 3.71
N ALA A 115 -5.08 -10.61 3.45
CA ALA A 115 -4.01 -10.12 4.29
C ALA A 115 -4.49 -9.81 5.70
N ALA A 116 -5.65 -9.20 5.81
CA ALA A 116 -6.23 -8.90 7.11
C ALA A 116 -6.55 -10.19 7.87
N ASP A 117 -7.08 -11.18 7.16
CA ASP A 117 -7.34 -12.47 7.77
C ASP A 117 -6.06 -13.11 8.26
N PHE A 118 -4.99 -12.98 7.49
CA PHE A 118 -3.70 -13.54 7.89
C PHE A 118 -3.21 -12.89 9.18
N GLN A 119 -3.30 -11.56 9.28
CA GLN A 119 -2.90 -10.87 10.49
C GLN A 119 -3.75 -11.27 11.69
N ASN A 120 -5.05 -11.33 11.49
CA ASN A 120 -5.97 -11.61 12.58
C ASN A 120 -6.14 -13.09 12.82
N GLY A 121 -6.03 -13.88 11.77
CA GLY A 121 -6.18 -15.31 11.85
C GLY A 121 -5.12 -15.98 12.69
N ASP A 122 -3.92 -15.40 12.68
CA ASP A 122 -2.85 -15.90 13.52
C ASP A 122 -3.25 -15.88 14.99
N SER A 123 -3.83 -14.75 15.41
CA SER A 123 -4.32 -14.63 16.78
C SER A 123 -5.50 -15.56 17.03
N ALA A 124 -6.39 -15.66 16.07
CA ALA A 124 -7.56 -16.53 16.21
C ALA A 124 -7.15 -17.99 16.33
N LYS A 125 -6.17 -18.41 15.55
CA LYS A 125 -5.69 -19.78 15.63
C LYS A 125 -5.09 -20.07 16.97
N SER A 126 -4.34 -19.13 17.51
CA SER A 126 -3.78 -19.27 18.84
C SER A 126 -4.87 -19.46 19.88
N SER A 127 -5.96 -18.72 19.72
CA SER A 127 -7.07 -18.80 20.66
C SER A 127 -7.77 -20.14 20.59
N ASP A 128 -7.87 -20.69 19.38
CA ASP A 128 -8.60 -21.93 19.17
C ASP A 128 -7.83 -23.16 19.60
N ALA A 129 -6.53 -23.01 19.67
CA ALA A 129 -5.71 -24.15 20.09
C ALA A 129 -5.83 -24.45 21.58
#